data_43eeefb92523e1680f315bbf527a4144
#
_entry.id   43eeefb92523e1680f315bbf527a4144
#
_cell.length_a   1.000
_cell.length_b   1.000
_cell.length_c   1.000
_cell.angle_alpha   90.00
_cell.angle_beta   90.00
_cell.angle_gamma   90.00
#
_symmetry.space_group_name_H-M   'P 1'
#
loop_
_entity.id
_entity.type
_entity.pdbx_description
1 polymer ?
#
loop_
_entity_poly.entity_id
_entity_poly.type
_entity_poly.pdbx_seq_one_letter_code
_entity_poly.pdbx_strand_id
1 'polypeptide(L)'
;DLGTGSGPYSAAFRAPDAFPRLVKSVEDAMAKKHGRQSAHARKIGLSAWSAGYGAVGEIINQPYGRSVVDVVILLDGLHSGYGPQTLTEAPLEPFVRFAREARARRKLMFVSHSSIVPPGYASTTETANYLIYKLGGRPRKARPRAGDPWGLELISRYSRGNFHVRGYRGNDKMDHCAHIGLYRDVLKVHVKPRWGSPRGYQKRR
;
A
#
# COMPACT_ATOMS: atom_id res chain seq x y z
N ASP A 1 8.28 12.41 -12.27
CA ASP A 1 6.86 12.77 -12.21
C ASP A 1 6.15 12.25 -13.46
N LEU A 2 5.09 11.46 -13.24
CA LEU A 2 4.27 10.89 -14.31
C LEU A 2 3.04 11.74 -14.64
N GLY A 3 2.84 12.85 -13.92
CA GLY A 3 1.71 13.77 -14.09
C GLY A 3 0.76 13.80 -12.88
N THR A 4 -0.40 14.43 -13.05
CA THR A 4 -1.40 14.63 -12.01
C THR A 4 -2.43 13.49 -11.98
N GLY A 5 -2.90 13.15 -10.79
CA GLY A 5 -3.87 12.06 -10.57
C GLY A 5 -3.29 10.66 -10.71
N SER A 6 -4.10 9.63 -10.54
CA SER A 6 -3.67 8.22 -10.58
C SER A 6 -3.57 7.61 -11.98
N GLY A 7 -4.22 8.23 -12.98
CA GLY A 7 -4.27 7.74 -14.36
C GLY A 7 -2.90 7.50 -15.00
N PRO A 8 -1.99 8.49 -15.02
CA PRO A 8 -0.65 8.34 -15.57
C PRO A 8 0.16 7.22 -14.86
N TYR A 9 0.01 7.07 -13.54
CA TYR A 9 0.66 6.01 -12.78
C TYR A 9 0.11 4.63 -13.14
N SER A 10 -1.21 4.49 -13.31
CA SER A 10 -1.83 3.25 -13.80
C SER A 10 -1.35 2.93 -15.21
N ALA A 11 -1.35 3.91 -16.12
CA ALA A 11 -0.93 3.73 -17.50
C ALA A 11 0.50 3.21 -17.61
N ALA A 12 1.43 3.68 -16.77
CA ALA A 12 2.82 3.25 -16.77
C ALA A 12 3.02 1.76 -16.48
N PHE A 13 2.08 1.12 -15.77
CA PHE A 13 2.17 -0.29 -15.38
C PHE A 13 1.04 -1.17 -15.93
N ARG A 14 0.25 -0.66 -16.89
CA ARG A 14 -0.83 -1.42 -17.53
C ARG A 14 -0.31 -2.57 -18.39
N ALA A 15 0.82 -2.36 -19.08
CA ALA A 15 1.44 -3.41 -19.86
C ALA A 15 1.96 -4.54 -18.94
N PRO A 16 1.65 -5.83 -19.22
CA PRO A 16 1.98 -6.94 -18.32
C PRO A 16 3.48 -7.13 -18.06
N ASP A 17 4.32 -6.67 -18.99
CA ASP A 17 5.78 -6.75 -18.91
C ASP A 17 6.44 -5.51 -18.26
N ALA A 18 5.70 -4.44 -18.01
CA ALA A 18 6.25 -3.19 -17.45
C ALA A 18 6.88 -3.42 -16.07
N PHE A 19 6.18 -4.09 -15.17
CA PHE A 19 6.70 -4.37 -13.84
C PHE A 19 7.82 -5.43 -13.84
N PRO A 20 7.72 -6.57 -14.56
CA PRO A 20 8.85 -7.49 -14.76
C PRO A 20 10.11 -6.81 -15.26
N ARG A 21 10.00 -5.93 -16.28
CA ARG A 21 11.15 -5.17 -16.81
C ARG A 21 11.77 -4.24 -15.76
N LEU A 22 10.95 -3.55 -14.96
CA LEU A 22 11.46 -2.72 -13.87
C LEU A 22 12.22 -3.55 -12.84
N VAL A 23 11.67 -4.69 -12.42
CA VAL A 23 12.35 -5.58 -11.46
C VAL A 23 13.67 -6.08 -12.04
N LYS A 24 13.69 -6.54 -13.28
CA LYS A 24 14.90 -6.98 -13.98
C LYS A 24 15.95 -5.88 -14.06
N SER A 25 15.54 -4.66 -14.40
CA SER A 25 16.42 -3.49 -14.45
C SER A 25 17.08 -3.18 -13.11
N VAL A 26 16.34 -3.31 -12.01
CA VAL A 26 16.88 -3.15 -10.65
C VAL A 26 17.86 -4.28 -10.30
N GLU A 27 17.52 -5.54 -10.64
CA GLU A 27 18.38 -6.70 -10.41
C GLU A 27 19.69 -6.57 -11.18
N ASP A 28 19.65 -6.16 -12.44
CA ASP A 28 20.85 -5.93 -13.26
C ASP A 28 21.73 -4.80 -12.70
N ALA A 29 21.12 -3.69 -12.29
CA ALA A 29 21.83 -2.59 -11.64
C ALA A 29 22.51 -3.04 -10.34
N MET A 30 21.85 -3.86 -9.54
CA MET A 30 22.42 -4.42 -8.31
C MET A 30 23.53 -5.41 -8.59
N ALA A 31 23.39 -6.29 -9.59
CA ALA A 31 24.46 -7.19 -10.02
C ALA A 31 25.70 -6.42 -10.44
N LYS A 32 25.54 -5.41 -11.31
CA LYS A 32 26.62 -4.52 -11.76
C LYS A 32 27.31 -3.80 -10.59
N LYS A 33 26.51 -3.23 -9.69
CA LYS A 33 27.05 -2.49 -8.51
C LYS A 33 27.92 -3.36 -7.62
N HIS A 34 27.61 -4.64 -7.51
CA HIS A 34 28.33 -5.58 -6.64
C HIS A 34 29.32 -6.50 -7.38
N GLY A 35 29.60 -6.26 -8.66
CA GLY A 35 30.51 -7.07 -9.47
C GLY A 35 30.07 -8.52 -9.62
N ARG A 36 28.75 -8.78 -9.64
CA ARG A 36 28.17 -10.13 -9.74
C ARG A 36 27.60 -10.36 -11.13
N GLN A 37 27.57 -11.61 -11.58
CA GLN A 37 26.94 -11.98 -12.85
C GLN A 37 25.43 -11.81 -12.83
N SER A 38 24.79 -12.00 -11.67
CA SER A 38 23.35 -11.82 -11.49
C SER A 38 23.00 -11.41 -10.07
N ALA A 39 21.83 -10.80 -9.89
CA ALA A 39 21.20 -10.57 -8.61
C ALA A 39 19.70 -10.87 -8.73
N HIS A 40 19.08 -11.30 -7.64
CA HIS A 40 17.65 -11.59 -7.58
C HIS A 40 17.01 -10.97 -6.35
N ALA A 41 15.91 -10.26 -6.55
CA ALA A 41 15.12 -9.69 -5.47
C ALA A 41 14.38 -10.81 -4.72
N ARG A 42 14.79 -11.09 -3.50
CA ARG A 42 14.13 -12.11 -2.66
C ARG A 42 12.76 -11.67 -2.15
N LYS A 43 12.56 -10.39 -1.99
CA LYS A 43 11.35 -9.77 -1.46
C LYS A 43 11.13 -8.43 -2.12
N ILE A 44 9.91 -8.18 -2.55
CA ILE A 44 9.52 -6.94 -3.20
C ILE A 44 8.41 -6.27 -2.37
N GLY A 45 8.62 -5.00 -2.05
CA GLY A 45 7.63 -4.14 -1.45
C GLY A 45 7.31 -2.97 -2.36
N LEU A 46 6.03 -2.63 -2.45
CA LEU A 46 5.56 -1.44 -3.13
C LEU A 46 5.10 -0.42 -2.10
N SER A 47 5.49 0.83 -2.30
CA SER A 47 5.02 1.93 -1.49
C SER A 47 4.50 3.04 -2.40
N ALA A 48 3.35 3.60 -2.05
CA ALA A 48 2.78 4.74 -2.74
C ALA A 48 2.21 5.76 -1.77
N TRP A 49 2.37 7.01 -2.11
CA TRP A 49 1.70 8.15 -1.51
C TRP A 49 0.79 8.78 -2.54
N SER A 50 -0.40 9.25 -2.10
CA SER A 50 -1.33 9.96 -2.99
C SER A 50 -1.65 9.16 -4.27
N ALA A 51 -1.58 9.78 -5.43
CA ALA A 51 -1.93 9.23 -6.74
C ALA A 51 -1.13 7.97 -7.16
N GLY A 52 0.01 7.71 -6.53
CA GLY A 52 0.84 6.54 -6.83
C GLY A 52 0.16 5.19 -6.59
N TYR A 53 -0.97 5.14 -5.87
CA TYR A 53 -1.75 3.93 -5.70
C TYR A 53 -2.21 3.31 -7.03
N GLY A 54 -2.38 4.12 -8.09
CA GLY A 54 -2.76 3.64 -9.41
C GLY A 54 -1.74 2.63 -9.96
N ALA A 55 -0.44 2.94 -9.87
CA ALA A 55 0.61 1.98 -10.24
C ALA A 55 0.55 0.70 -9.40
N VAL A 56 0.39 0.84 -8.08
CA VAL A 56 0.31 -0.32 -7.18
C VAL A 56 -0.88 -1.21 -7.55
N GLY A 57 -2.05 -0.62 -7.83
CA GLY A 57 -3.26 -1.35 -8.25
C GLY A 57 -3.03 -2.18 -9.50
N GLU A 58 -2.44 -1.60 -10.55
CA GLU A 58 -2.12 -2.29 -11.79
C GLU A 58 -1.13 -3.44 -11.55
N ILE A 59 -0.05 -3.20 -10.81
CA ILE A 59 0.96 -4.21 -10.52
C ILE A 59 0.37 -5.40 -9.77
N ILE A 60 -0.35 -5.17 -8.66
CA ILE A 60 -0.91 -6.27 -7.86
C ILE A 60 -2.15 -6.92 -8.50
N ASN A 61 -2.70 -6.33 -9.55
CA ASN A 61 -3.76 -6.94 -10.35
C ASN A 61 -3.23 -7.98 -11.33
N GLN A 62 -1.97 -7.88 -11.75
CA GLN A 62 -1.34 -8.77 -12.72
C GLN A 62 -0.76 -10.03 -12.05
N PRO A 63 -0.69 -11.18 -12.75
CA PRO A 63 -0.19 -12.45 -12.20
C PRO A 63 1.21 -12.35 -11.60
N TYR A 64 2.15 -11.72 -12.31
CA TYR A 64 3.53 -11.55 -11.83
C TYR A 64 3.57 -10.73 -10.54
N GLY A 65 2.96 -9.54 -10.51
CA GLY A 65 2.92 -8.70 -9.33
C GLY A 65 2.27 -9.41 -8.13
N ARG A 66 1.17 -10.14 -8.36
CA ARG A 66 0.54 -10.97 -7.32
C ARG A 66 1.47 -12.01 -6.73
N SER A 67 2.33 -12.61 -7.55
CA SER A 67 3.24 -13.66 -7.08
C SER A 67 4.43 -13.10 -6.30
N VAL A 68 5.04 -12.00 -6.77
CA VAL A 68 6.33 -11.52 -6.23
C VAL A 68 6.21 -10.43 -5.18
N VAL A 69 5.13 -9.61 -5.19
CA VAL A 69 4.95 -8.54 -4.22
C VAL A 69 4.54 -9.11 -2.87
N ASP A 70 5.37 -8.88 -1.85
CA ASP A 70 5.15 -9.33 -0.46
C ASP A 70 4.56 -8.25 0.44
N VAL A 71 4.85 -6.98 0.15
CA VAL A 71 4.44 -5.82 0.98
C VAL A 71 3.82 -4.75 0.11
N VAL A 72 2.70 -4.18 0.56
CA VAL A 72 2.09 -2.95 0.01
C VAL A 72 1.91 -1.93 1.13
N ILE A 73 2.39 -0.72 0.91
CA ILE A 73 2.25 0.43 1.81
C ILE A 73 1.56 1.55 1.04
N LEU A 74 0.35 1.93 1.46
CA LEU A 74 -0.39 3.05 0.89
C LEU A 74 -0.49 4.17 1.93
N LEU A 75 0.04 5.33 1.58
CA LEU A 75 0.10 6.50 2.44
C LEU A 75 -0.86 7.56 1.88
N ASP A 76 -2.04 7.64 2.50
CA ASP A 76 -3.14 8.57 2.14
C ASP A 76 -3.40 8.66 0.63
N GLY A 77 -3.51 7.52 -0.03
CA GLY A 77 -3.50 7.49 -1.49
C GLY A 77 -4.42 6.48 -2.14
N LEU A 78 -5.32 5.82 -1.43
CA LEU A 78 -6.30 4.94 -2.09
C LEU A 78 -7.60 5.71 -2.31
N HIS A 79 -7.96 5.92 -3.57
CA HIS A 79 -9.21 6.57 -3.97
C HIS A 79 -10.02 5.70 -4.93
N SER A 80 -11.29 5.99 -5.05
CA SER A 80 -12.21 5.42 -6.04
C SER A 80 -13.24 6.46 -6.47
N GLY A 81 -13.91 6.22 -7.57
CA GLY A 81 -15.09 6.99 -7.95
C GLY A 81 -16.34 6.54 -7.20
N TYR A 82 -17.44 7.24 -7.47
CA TYR A 82 -18.77 6.82 -7.07
C TYR A 82 -19.50 6.22 -8.27
N GLY A 83 -20.18 5.09 -8.05
CA GLY A 83 -21.21 4.55 -8.92
C GLY A 83 -22.59 5.13 -8.52
N PRO A 84 -23.67 4.65 -9.13
CA PRO A 84 -25.02 5.20 -8.89
C PRO A 84 -25.49 5.15 -7.43
N GLN A 85 -25.00 4.21 -6.63
CA GLN A 85 -25.44 4.01 -5.25
C GLN A 85 -24.30 3.88 -4.24
N THR A 86 -23.08 3.53 -4.67
CA THR A 86 -21.96 3.22 -3.78
C THR A 86 -20.62 3.56 -4.43
N LEU A 87 -19.53 3.26 -3.74
CA LEU A 87 -18.18 3.30 -4.30
C LEU A 87 -18.08 2.42 -5.55
N THR A 88 -17.34 2.88 -6.55
CA THR A 88 -16.92 2.02 -7.67
C THR A 88 -15.95 0.96 -7.13
N GLU A 89 -16.41 -0.29 -7.09
CA GLU A 89 -15.68 -1.39 -6.43
C GLU A 89 -14.51 -1.94 -7.29
N ALA A 90 -14.67 -1.95 -8.60
CA ALA A 90 -13.71 -2.59 -9.50
C ALA A 90 -12.24 -2.12 -9.32
N PRO A 91 -11.92 -0.82 -9.17
CA PRO A 91 -10.56 -0.36 -8.91
C PRO A 91 -10.03 -0.79 -7.54
N LEU A 92 -10.90 -1.12 -6.58
CA LEU A 92 -10.53 -1.51 -5.22
C LEU A 92 -10.28 -3.01 -5.08
N GLU A 93 -10.79 -3.83 -5.99
CA GLU A 93 -10.73 -5.29 -5.90
C GLU A 93 -9.29 -5.86 -5.81
N PRO A 94 -8.28 -5.37 -6.54
CA PRO A 94 -6.90 -5.80 -6.36
C PRO A 94 -6.40 -5.60 -4.92
N PHE A 95 -6.77 -4.49 -4.29
CA PHE A 95 -6.41 -4.17 -2.92
C PHE A 95 -7.19 -5.01 -1.90
N VAL A 96 -8.46 -5.31 -2.14
CA VAL A 96 -9.25 -6.25 -1.31
C VAL A 96 -8.60 -7.64 -1.32
N ARG A 97 -8.21 -8.15 -2.49
CA ARG A 97 -7.50 -9.44 -2.60
C ARG A 97 -6.18 -9.42 -1.84
N PHE A 98 -5.39 -8.37 -2.02
CA PHE A 98 -4.11 -8.23 -1.32
C PHE A 98 -4.28 -8.12 0.20
N ALA A 99 -5.27 -7.36 0.66
CA ALA A 99 -5.61 -7.22 2.08
C ALA A 99 -6.06 -8.55 2.69
N ARG A 100 -6.78 -9.40 1.93
CA ARG A 100 -7.17 -10.76 2.34
C ARG A 100 -5.94 -11.64 2.56
N GLU A 101 -4.95 -11.59 1.67
CA GLU A 101 -3.66 -12.28 1.81
C GLU A 101 -2.87 -11.75 3.02
N ALA A 102 -2.87 -10.45 3.24
CA ALA A 102 -2.22 -9.83 4.39
C ALA A 102 -2.91 -10.21 5.71
N ARG A 103 -4.25 -10.21 5.75
CA ARG A 103 -5.01 -10.70 6.90
C ARG A 103 -4.68 -12.16 7.24
N ALA A 104 -4.47 -13.00 6.23
CA ALA A 104 -4.05 -14.39 6.37
C ALA A 104 -2.54 -14.55 6.64
N ARG A 105 -1.80 -13.46 6.86
CA ARG A 105 -0.35 -13.39 7.14
C ARG A 105 0.57 -13.84 6.00
N ARG A 106 0.03 -14.12 4.82
CA ARG A 106 0.84 -14.49 3.65
C ARG A 106 1.58 -13.28 3.06
N LYS A 107 0.96 -12.10 3.12
CA LYS A 107 1.52 -10.81 2.69
C LYS A 107 1.45 -9.79 3.82
N LEU A 108 1.91 -8.55 3.58
CA LEU A 108 1.73 -7.42 4.49
C LEU A 108 1.12 -6.26 3.74
N MET A 109 0.08 -5.66 4.30
CA MET A 109 -0.51 -4.44 3.79
C MET A 109 -0.68 -3.41 4.91
N PHE A 110 -0.14 -2.22 4.68
CA PHE A 110 -0.35 -1.06 5.53
C PHE A 110 -1.05 0.03 4.72
N VAL A 111 -2.07 0.61 5.29
CA VAL A 111 -2.82 1.73 4.72
C VAL A 111 -2.91 2.83 5.76
N SER A 112 -2.52 4.03 5.43
CA SER A 112 -2.94 5.22 6.17
C SER A 112 -3.94 6.03 5.36
N HIS A 113 -4.85 6.70 6.04
CA HIS A 113 -5.84 7.59 5.45
C HIS A 113 -6.03 8.83 6.31
N SER A 114 -6.36 9.95 5.69
CA SER A 114 -6.77 11.19 6.36
C SER A 114 -8.30 11.32 6.41
N SER A 115 -8.80 12.23 7.25
CA SER A 115 -10.21 12.64 7.24
C SER A 115 -10.52 13.70 6.16
N ILE A 116 -9.61 13.97 5.25
CA ILE A 116 -9.84 14.89 4.12
C ILE A 116 -10.92 14.30 3.20
N VAL A 117 -11.91 15.12 2.87
CA VAL A 117 -12.98 14.77 1.93
C VAL A 117 -12.72 15.51 0.62
N PRO A 118 -12.28 14.82 -0.43
CA PRO A 118 -12.04 15.45 -1.73
C PRO A 118 -13.37 15.71 -2.46
N PRO A 119 -13.44 16.74 -3.32
CA PRO A 119 -14.61 16.94 -4.15
C PRO A 119 -14.68 15.90 -5.28
N GLY A 120 -15.84 15.29 -5.48
CA GLY A 120 -16.17 14.49 -6.65
C GLY A 120 -15.65 13.05 -6.72
N TYR A 121 -14.93 12.57 -5.70
CA TYR A 121 -14.50 11.17 -5.59
C TYR A 121 -14.35 10.74 -4.13
N ALA A 122 -14.28 9.44 -3.92
CA ALA A 122 -14.24 8.87 -2.58
C ALA A 122 -12.95 9.24 -1.83
N SER A 123 -13.10 9.60 -0.57
CA SER A 123 -11.99 9.88 0.34
C SER A 123 -11.19 8.62 0.64
N THR A 124 -9.94 8.81 1.07
CA THR A 124 -9.09 7.71 1.55
C THR A 124 -9.66 7.02 2.79
N THR A 125 -10.46 7.71 3.59
CA THR A 125 -11.23 7.14 4.71
C THR A 125 -12.30 6.16 4.22
N GLU A 126 -13.09 6.52 3.20
CA GLU A 126 -14.14 5.66 2.67
C GLU A 126 -13.56 4.38 2.07
N THR A 127 -12.52 4.51 1.26
CA THR A 127 -11.88 3.36 0.62
C THR A 127 -11.14 2.46 1.62
N ALA A 128 -10.47 3.02 2.62
CA ALA A 128 -9.85 2.24 3.69
C ALA A 128 -10.89 1.46 4.51
N ASN A 129 -12.02 2.10 4.85
CA ASN A 129 -13.13 1.45 5.53
C ASN A 129 -13.77 0.37 4.66
N TYR A 130 -13.91 0.61 3.35
CA TYR A 130 -14.39 -0.39 2.41
C TYR A 130 -13.51 -1.68 2.46
N LEU A 131 -12.18 -1.54 2.41
CA LEU A 131 -11.29 -2.70 2.55
C LEU A 131 -11.54 -3.45 3.86
N ILE A 132 -11.66 -2.72 4.98
CA ILE A 132 -11.90 -3.31 6.29
C ILE A 132 -13.23 -4.08 6.31
N TYR A 133 -14.31 -3.47 5.81
CA TYR A 133 -15.65 -4.08 5.79
C TYR A 133 -15.73 -5.30 4.86
N LYS A 134 -15.11 -5.26 3.69
CA LYS A 134 -15.02 -6.44 2.78
C LYS A 134 -14.27 -7.62 3.40
N LEU A 135 -13.49 -7.39 4.45
CA LEU A 135 -12.85 -8.43 5.22
C LEU A 135 -13.60 -8.78 6.53
N GLY A 136 -14.82 -8.30 6.72
CA GLY A 136 -15.62 -8.57 7.91
C GLY A 136 -15.07 -7.90 9.18
N GLY A 137 -14.35 -6.78 9.04
CA GLY A 137 -13.83 -5.99 10.14
C GLY A 137 -14.59 -4.71 10.38
N ARG A 138 -14.18 -3.97 11.41
CA ARG A 138 -14.63 -2.61 11.69
C ARG A 138 -13.44 -1.80 12.22
N PRO A 139 -13.28 -0.52 11.80
CA PRO A 139 -12.29 0.37 12.39
C PRO A 139 -12.65 0.64 13.86
N ARG A 140 -11.63 0.86 14.68
CA ARG A 140 -11.80 1.22 16.09
C ARG A 140 -11.26 2.63 16.32
N LYS A 141 -11.91 3.42 17.15
CA LYS A 141 -11.36 4.70 17.62
C LYS A 141 -9.97 4.47 18.22
N ALA A 142 -9.07 5.39 18.01
CA ALA A 142 -7.72 5.36 18.55
C ALA A 142 -7.39 6.71 19.19
N ARG A 143 -6.38 6.71 20.08
CA ARG A 143 -5.83 7.93 20.66
C ARG A 143 -4.56 8.32 19.88
N PRO A 144 -4.21 9.61 19.84
CA PRO A 144 -2.95 10.06 19.24
C PRO A 144 -1.76 9.31 19.80
N ARG A 145 -0.76 9.10 18.98
CA ARG A 145 0.50 8.45 19.35
C ARG A 145 1.61 9.47 19.40
N ALA A 146 2.40 9.44 20.47
CA ALA A 146 3.52 10.37 20.68
C ALA A 146 4.63 10.29 19.60
N GLY A 147 4.67 9.23 18.82
CA GLY A 147 5.69 9.02 17.78
C GLY A 147 5.20 9.24 16.35
N ASP A 148 3.95 9.67 16.14
CA ASP A 148 3.47 9.97 14.81
C ASP A 148 4.08 11.30 14.31
N PRO A 149 4.54 11.37 13.04
CA PRO A 149 5.29 12.52 12.54
C PRO A 149 4.41 13.74 12.23
N TRP A 150 5.00 14.92 12.27
CA TRP A 150 4.49 16.17 11.73
C TRP A 150 3.07 16.56 12.15
N GLY A 151 2.73 16.33 13.42
CA GLY A 151 1.44 16.71 13.94
C GLY A 151 0.27 15.80 13.56
N LEU A 152 0.53 14.64 12.92
CA LEU A 152 -0.50 13.65 12.63
C LEU A 152 -1.19 13.19 13.91
N GLU A 153 -2.51 13.34 13.96
CA GLU A 153 -3.36 12.91 15.07
C GLU A 153 -4.10 11.62 14.70
N LEU A 154 -3.68 10.50 15.30
CA LEU A 154 -4.36 9.22 15.08
C LEU A 154 -5.78 9.25 15.66
N ILE A 155 -6.78 8.95 14.84
CA ILE A 155 -8.20 8.93 15.23
C ILE A 155 -8.84 7.55 15.11
N SER A 156 -8.31 6.69 14.24
CA SER A 156 -8.81 5.34 14.05
C SER A 156 -7.72 4.35 13.72
N ARG A 157 -7.99 3.06 14.00
CA ARG A 157 -7.09 1.97 13.61
C ARG A 157 -7.83 0.68 13.34
N TYR A 158 -7.24 -0.14 12.50
CA TYR A 158 -7.60 -1.55 12.33
C TYR A 158 -6.32 -2.37 12.18
N SER A 159 -6.30 -3.58 12.76
CA SER A 159 -5.18 -4.49 12.59
C SER A 159 -5.67 -5.92 12.75
N ARG A 160 -5.46 -6.75 11.74
CA ARG A 160 -5.73 -8.19 11.78
C ARG A 160 -4.78 -8.94 10.86
N GLY A 161 -4.07 -9.92 11.43
CA GLY A 161 -2.95 -10.56 10.74
C GLY A 161 -1.85 -9.54 10.43
N ASN A 162 -1.49 -9.40 9.18
CA ASN A 162 -0.56 -8.38 8.67
C ASN A 162 -1.28 -7.30 7.84
N PHE A 163 -2.58 -7.15 7.98
CA PHE A 163 -3.33 -6.03 7.42
C PHE A 163 -3.54 -4.97 8.51
N HIS A 164 -2.97 -3.80 8.29
CA HIS A 164 -2.96 -2.68 9.23
C HIS A 164 -3.50 -1.44 8.55
N VAL A 165 -4.43 -0.74 9.22
CA VAL A 165 -4.96 0.55 8.78
C VAL A 165 -4.84 1.55 9.92
N ARG A 166 -4.40 2.78 9.62
CA ARG A 166 -4.36 3.91 10.54
C ARG A 166 -5.04 5.12 9.90
N GLY A 167 -6.04 5.66 10.56
CA GLY A 167 -6.73 6.88 10.15
C GLY A 167 -6.32 8.07 11.00
N TYR A 168 -6.00 9.16 10.33
CA TYR A 168 -5.52 10.38 10.93
C TYR A 168 -6.48 11.55 10.68
N ARG A 169 -6.54 12.49 11.62
CA ARG A 169 -7.19 13.77 11.37
C ARG A 169 -6.43 14.51 10.29
N GLY A 170 -7.14 15.18 9.41
CA GLY A 170 -6.54 16.02 8.39
C GLY A 170 -7.61 16.87 7.71
N ASN A 171 -7.25 18.05 7.28
CA ASN A 171 -8.14 19.00 6.63
C ASN A 171 -7.51 19.73 5.44
N ASP A 172 -6.20 19.59 5.23
CA ASP A 172 -5.48 20.30 4.19
C ASP A 172 -4.36 19.49 3.52
N LYS A 173 -3.66 20.15 2.60
CA LYS A 173 -2.55 19.56 1.84
C LYS A 173 -1.35 19.19 2.74
N MET A 174 -1.10 19.93 3.81
CA MET A 174 0.04 19.65 4.71
C MET A 174 -0.21 18.37 5.49
N ASP A 175 -1.45 18.15 5.97
CA ASP A 175 -1.85 16.91 6.61
C ASP A 175 -1.72 15.72 5.65
N HIS A 176 -2.11 15.89 4.38
CA HIS A 176 -1.90 14.88 3.34
C HIS A 176 -0.41 14.55 3.14
N CYS A 177 0.45 15.56 3.06
CA CYS A 177 1.90 15.38 2.90
C CYS A 177 2.55 14.72 4.14
N ALA A 178 2.04 15.00 5.34
CA ALA A 178 2.58 14.47 6.59
C ALA A 178 2.57 12.92 6.64
N HIS A 179 1.66 12.27 5.89
CA HIS A 179 1.61 10.81 5.79
C HIS A 179 2.90 10.18 5.25
N ILE A 180 3.69 10.91 4.44
CA ILE A 180 5.00 10.43 3.96
C ILE A 180 5.93 10.11 5.15
N GLY A 181 5.85 10.88 6.22
CA GLY A 181 6.65 10.68 7.44
C GLY A 181 6.38 9.35 8.16
N LEU A 182 5.22 8.71 7.92
CA LEU A 182 4.90 7.39 8.47
C LEU A 182 5.77 6.27 7.88
N TYR A 183 6.37 6.49 6.72
CA TYR A 183 7.09 5.44 6.00
C TYR A 183 8.18 4.77 6.84
N ARG A 184 9.00 5.57 7.55
CA ARG A 184 10.07 5.05 8.43
C ARG A 184 9.51 4.17 9.56
N ASP A 185 8.42 4.61 10.21
CA ASP A 185 7.76 3.84 11.28
C ASP A 185 7.22 2.51 10.74
N VAL A 186 6.54 2.54 9.60
CA VAL A 186 5.98 1.34 8.95
C VAL A 186 7.08 0.35 8.59
N LEU A 187 8.19 0.81 8.01
CA LEU A 187 9.33 -0.05 7.70
C LEU A 187 9.91 -0.68 8.97
N LYS A 188 10.11 0.11 10.03
CA LYS A 188 10.69 -0.37 11.29
C LYS A 188 9.79 -1.36 12.01
N VAL A 189 8.49 -1.05 12.11
CA VAL A 189 7.54 -1.80 12.94
C VAL A 189 6.97 -3.03 12.23
N HIS A 190 6.72 -2.94 10.93
CA HIS A 190 6.01 -3.99 10.20
C HIS A 190 6.88 -4.75 9.19
N VAL A 191 7.69 -4.04 8.40
CA VAL A 191 8.46 -4.66 7.31
C VAL A 191 9.73 -5.32 7.82
N LYS A 192 10.54 -4.61 8.61
CA LYS A 192 11.82 -5.14 9.12
C LYS A 192 11.64 -6.44 9.92
N PRO A 193 10.69 -6.56 10.87
CA PRO A 193 10.47 -7.82 11.58
C PRO A 193 10.04 -8.97 10.65
N ARG A 194 9.22 -8.66 9.62
CA ARG A 194 8.77 -9.66 8.65
C ARG A 194 9.91 -10.14 7.74
N TRP A 195 10.78 -9.24 7.30
CA TRP A 195 11.84 -9.54 6.35
C TRP A 195 13.16 -9.94 7.01
N GLY A 196 13.41 -9.51 8.25
CA GLY A 196 14.60 -9.81 9.03
C GLY A 196 14.54 -11.10 9.85
N SER A 197 13.35 -11.72 10.00
CA SER A 197 13.22 -12.96 10.75
C SER A 197 13.68 -14.18 9.94
N PRO A 198 14.59 -15.02 10.48
CA PRO A 198 14.96 -16.29 9.85
C PRO A 198 13.75 -17.24 9.67
N ARG A 199 12.68 -17.05 10.45
CA ARG A 199 11.44 -17.86 10.40
C ARG A 199 10.54 -17.61 9.18
N GLY A 200 10.88 -16.63 8.30
CA GLY A 200 10.19 -16.45 7.02
C GLY A 200 10.49 -17.56 5.99
N TYR A 201 11.34 -18.49 6.33
CA TYR A 201 11.69 -19.66 5.52
C TYR A 201 11.08 -20.93 6.11
N GLN A 202 9.77 -20.95 6.37
CA GLN A 202 9.11 -22.25 6.55
C GLN A 202 8.93 -22.88 5.17
N LYS A 203 9.72 -23.95 4.95
CA LYS A 203 9.59 -24.90 3.83
C LYS A 203 8.10 -25.19 3.63
N ARG A 204 7.60 -24.96 2.43
CA ARG A 204 6.41 -25.66 1.92
C ARG A 204 6.77 -27.16 1.91
N ARG A 205 6.19 -27.92 2.80
CA ARG A 205 5.98 -29.34 2.64
C ARG A 205 4.66 -29.55 1.91
#